data_4c2e874c8b78609870ccdc36e303522d
#
_entry.id   4c2e874c8b78609870ccdc36e303522d
#
_cell.length_a   1.000
_cell.length_b   1.000
_cell.length_c   1.000
_cell.angle_alpha   90.00
_cell.angle_beta   90.00
_cell.angle_gamma   90.00
#
_symmetry.space_group_name_H-M   'P 1'
#
loop_
_entity.id
_entity.type
_entity.pdbx_description
1 polymer ?
#
loop_
_entity_poly.entity_id
_entity_poly.type
_entity_poly.pdbx_seq_one_letter_code
_entity_poly.pdbx_strand_id
1 'polypeptide(L)'
;MKLSTGKQRGLELISNEDNIILATAMDQRGSLGKMIQSYNSNLSYEEGLTQFKEGISEILGNVSSSLLLDPEYGWDATEKLNKDIGLIMAYEKTGYDANEKGRLPNLVDDWAVQDLVKEGTHALKLLVYYDHKDEKKYNDIKKAFIKRVGDECRQNDLLFILEPVSYSAEGLSEKSPEFAKIKPEIIEYFMIEFSKKEYGVDLLKVEVPVSIYHIEGYEQYDNYYPVFSKEEAAKRYLDCSKKSKIPFIYLSGGVTNEQFVETLHFAKQAKSEFCGILCGRATWKDGIQTFAENGKKAFYEWLESNGISNLNKVKEAVAATATPWNQFNR
;
A
#
# COMPACT_ATOMS: atom_id res chain seq x y z
N MET A 1 -2.63 4.89 21.27
CA MET A 1 -2.67 6.31 20.74
C MET A 1 -4.09 6.84 20.91
N LYS A 2 -4.29 8.09 21.36
CA LYS A 2 -5.63 8.68 21.46
C LYS A 2 -5.89 9.44 20.16
N LEU A 3 -6.68 8.84 19.25
CA LEU A 3 -7.15 9.49 18.04
C LEU A 3 -8.29 10.47 18.35
N SER A 4 -8.45 11.48 17.52
CA SER A 4 -9.65 12.31 17.49
C SER A 4 -10.85 11.54 16.97
N THR A 5 -12.05 12.07 17.12
CA THR A 5 -13.28 11.33 16.80
C THR A 5 -13.38 10.95 15.32
N GLY A 6 -13.05 11.87 14.39
CA GLY A 6 -13.09 11.59 12.96
C GLY A 6 -12.02 10.59 12.53
N LYS A 7 -10.80 10.71 13.07
CA LYS A 7 -9.72 9.76 12.80
C LYS A 7 -10.03 8.35 13.33
N GLN A 8 -10.61 8.25 14.54
CA GLN A 8 -11.05 6.98 15.10
C GLN A 8 -12.13 6.34 14.21
N ARG A 9 -13.14 7.12 13.81
CA ARG A 9 -14.18 6.67 12.88
C ARG A 9 -13.59 6.26 11.53
N GLY A 10 -12.63 7.01 10.99
CA GLY A 10 -11.93 6.65 9.76
C GLY A 10 -11.24 5.29 9.85
N LEU A 11 -10.54 5.04 10.97
CA LEU A 11 -9.86 3.77 11.22
C LEU A 11 -10.85 2.59 11.35
N GLU A 12 -11.98 2.80 12.01
CA GLU A 12 -13.06 1.82 12.13
C GLU A 12 -13.68 1.51 10.75
N LEU A 13 -13.96 2.54 9.93
CA LEU A 13 -14.57 2.37 8.62
C LEU A 13 -13.66 1.68 7.58
N ILE A 14 -12.34 1.82 7.69
CA ILE A 14 -11.41 1.12 6.80
C ILE A 14 -11.07 -0.30 7.27
N SER A 15 -11.59 -0.73 8.42
CA SER A 15 -11.33 -2.03 9.05
C SER A 15 -12.55 -2.94 8.97
N ASN A 16 -12.34 -4.24 9.15
CA ASN A 16 -13.40 -5.21 9.36
C ASN A 16 -13.88 -5.25 10.84
N GLU A 17 -14.85 -6.11 11.14
CA GLU A 17 -15.41 -6.30 12.47
C GLU A 17 -14.38 -6.74 13.54
N ASP A 18 -13.29 -7.40 13.10
CA ASP A 18 -12.17 -7.82 13.95
C ASP A 18 -11.14 -6.72 14.19
N ASN A 19 -11.38 -5.49 13.75
CA ASN A 19 -10.42 -4.37 13.78
C ASN A 19 -9.14 -4.66 13.01
N ILE A 20 -9.25 -5.35 11.89
CA ILE A 20 -8.16 -5.68 10.96
C ILE A 20 -8.43 -5.00 9.62
N ILE A 21 -7.39 -4.42 9.03
CA ILE A 21 -7.51 -3.75 7.73
C ILE A 21 -7.25 -4.76 6.62
N LEU A 22 -8.25 -5.00 5.77
CA LEU A 22 -8.16 -5.79 4.55
C LEU A 22 -8.52 -4.90 3.35
N ALA A 23 -7.60 -4.03 2.97
CA ALA A 23 -7.83 -3.05 1.93
C ALA A 23 -7.33 -3.51 0.56
N THR A 24 -8.16 -3.32 -0.47
CA THR A 24 -7.73 -3.43 -1.87
C THR A 24 -7.12 -2.10 -2.33
N ALA A 25 -5.95 -2.15 -3.00
CA ALA A 25 -5.26 -0.98 -3.55
C ALA A 25 -5.47 -0.88 -5.06
N MET A 26 -6.01 0.26 -5.51
CA MET A 26 -6.23 0.59 -6.91
C MET A 26 -5.87 2.06 -7.22
N ASP A 27 -4.82 2.56 -6.58
CA ASP A 27 -4.28 3.91 -6.75
C ASP A 27 -3.21 4.01 -7.86
N GLN A 28 -2.88 2.91 -8.54
CA GLN A 28 -1.94 2.89 -9.66
C GLN A 28 -2.51 3.67 -10.84
N ARG A 29 -1.69 4.54 -11.44
CA ARG A 29 -2.02 5.39 -12.60
C ARG A 29 -1.03 5.14 -13.73
N GLY A 30 0.13 5.77 -13.72
CA GLY A 30 1.11 5.66 -14.78
C GLY A 30 1.58 4.22 -15.05
N SER A 31 1.83 3.42 -14.02
CA SER A 31 2.25 2.03 -14.17
C SER A 31 1.12 1.14 -14.72
N LEU A 32 -0.12 1.33 -14.25
CA LEU A 32 -1.28 0.57 -14.73
C LEU A 32 -1.58 0.91 -16.18
N GLY A 33 -1.63 2.19 -16.56
CA GLY A 33 -1.89 2.60 -17.92
C GLY A 33 -0.85 2.05 -18.91
N LYS A 34 0.44 2.08 -18.54
CA LYS A 34 1.50 1.45 -19.33
C LYS A 34 1.31 -0.05 -19.50
N MET A 35 0.89 -0.77 -18.47
CA MET A 35 0.60 -2.20 -18.56
C MET A 35 -0.61 -2.49 -19.46
N ILE A 36 -1.72 -1.74 -19.33
CA ILE A 36 -2.89 -1.88 -20.20
C ILE A 36 -2.49 -1.63 -21.66
N GLN A 37 -1.80 -0.53 -21.94
CA GLN A 37 -1.36 -0.18 -23.29
C GLN A 37 -0.34 -1.16 -23.89
N SER A 38 0.43 -1.88 -23.06
CA SER A 38 1.35 -2.90 -23.57
C SER A 38 0.63 -4.10 -24.20
N TYR A 39 -0.61 -4.38 -23.80
CA TYR A 39 -1.47 -5.41 -24.38
C TYR A 39 -2.40 -4.88 -25.46
N ASN A 40 -2.87 -3.63 -25.34
CA ASN A 40 -3.76 -2.99 -26.31
C ASN A 40 -3.46 -1.48 -26.42
N SER A 41 -2.68 -1.12 -27.44
CA SER A 41 -2.29 0.28 -27.71
C SER A 41 -3.45 1.14 -28.27
N ASN A 42 -4.55 0.56 -28.72
CA ASN A 42 -5.70 1.27 -29.27
C ASN A 42 -6.70 1.72 -28.18
N LEU A 43 -6.59 1.17 -26.97
CA LEU A 43 -7.43 1.60 -25.85
C LEU A 43 -6.95 2.98 -25.36
N SER A 44 -7.86 3.92 -25.21
CA SER A 44 -7.56 5.22 -24.61
C SER A 44 -6.95 5.04 -23.21
N TYR A 45 -5.90 5.79 -22.90
CA TYR A 45 -5.22 5.73 -21.60
C TYR A 45 -6.18 6.01 -20.44
N GLU A 46 -6.95 7.09 -20.54
CA GLU A 46 -7.88 7.51 -19.48
C GLU A 46 -9.05 6.55 -19.36
N GLU A 47 -9.68 6.18 -20.49
CA GLU A 47 -10.79 5.24 -20.50
C GLU A 47 -10.37 3.87 -19.96
N GLY A 48 -9.18 3.38 -20.33
CA GLY A 48 -8.64 2.12 -19.81
C GLY A 48 -8.44 2.14 -18.31
N LEU A 49 -7.90 3.23 -17.75
CA LEU A 49 -7.73 3.39 -16.32
C LEU A 49 -9.09 3.44 -15.59
N THR A 50 -10.01 4.28 -16.06
CA THR A 50 -11.33 4.44 -15.43
C THR A 50 -12.12 3.14 -15.42
N GLN A 51 -12.26 2.48 -16.58
CA GLN A 51 -13.01 1.22 -16.67
C GLN A 51 -12.38 0.09 -15.83
N PHE A 52 -11.04 0.00 -15.78
CA PHE A 52 -10.36 -0.98 -14.94
C PHE A 52 -10.63 -0.74 -13.46
N LYS A 53 -10.56 0.52 -13.01
CA LYS A 53 -10.84 0.91 -11.62
C LYS A 53 -12.29 0.70 -11.23
N GLU A 54 -13.26 0.97 -12.13
CA GLU A 54 -14.66 0.65 -11.91
C GLU A 54 -14.87 -0.84 -11.61
N GLY A 55 -14.28 -1.74 -12.44
CA GLY A 55 -14.39 -3.17 -12.22
C GLY A 55 -13.80 -3.63 -10.89
N ILE A 56 -12.62 -3.10 -10.53
CA ILE A 56 -12.01 -3.39 -9.22
C ILE A 56 -12.90 -2.90 -8.07
N SER A 57 -13.45 -1.69 -8.17
CA SER A 57 -14.34 -1.13 -7.14
C SER A 57 -15.59 -1.96 -6.96
N GLU A 58 -16.24 -2.31 -8.05
CA GLU A 58 -17.52 -3.04 -8.05
C GLU A 58 -17.37 -4.47 -7.52
N ILE A 59 -16.29 -5.17 -7.88
CA ILE A 59 -16.12 -6.60 -7.54
C ILE A 59 -15.22 -6.77 -6.32
N LEU A 60 -13.97 -6.32 -6.34
CA LEU A 60 -13.01 -6.56 -5.26
C LEU A 60 -13.17 -5.56 -4.11
N GLY A 61 -13.49 -4.30 -4.41
CA GLY A 61 -13.73 -3.26 -3.40
C GLY A 61 -14.82 -3.68 -2.43
N ASN A 62 -15.95 -4.15 -2.95
CA ASN A 62 -17.13 -4.51 -2.16
C ASN A 62 -16.99 -5.80 -1.30
N VAL A 63 -15.91 -6.55 -1.45
CA VAL A 63 -15.58 -7.71 -0.58
C VAL A 63 -14.32 -7.49 0.27
N SER A 64 -13.78 -6.26 0.22
CA SER A 64 -12.69 -5.77 1.07
C SER A 64 -13.25 -4.99 2.27
N SER A 65 -12.43 -4.70 3.29
CA SER A 65 -12.84 -3.75 4.34
C SER A 65 -12.80 -2.31 3.87
N SER A 66 -11.94 -2.02 2.88
CA SER A 66 -11.77 -0.69 2.30
C SER A 66 -11.11 -0.76 0.92
N LEU A 67 -11.25 0.32 0.16
CA LEU A 67 -10.64 0.49 -1.16
C LEU A 67 -9.80 1.76 -1.20
N LEU A 68 -8.57 1.65 -1.68
CA LEU A 68 -7.71 2.79 -2.00
C LEU A 68 -7.82 3.12 -3.49
N LEU A 69 -8.25 4.33 -3.78
CA LEU A 69 -8.31 4.93 -5.11
C LEU A 69 -7.43 6.19 -5.18
N ASP A 70 -7.36 6.77 -6.36
CA ASP A 70 -6.81 8.10 -6.60
C ASP A 70 -7.89 9.04 -7.16
N PRO A 71 -7.80 10.36 -6.93
CA PRO A 71 -8.83 11.28 -7.39
C PRO A 71 -8.76 11.60 -8.89
N GLU A 72 -7.65 11.31 -9.59
CA GLU A 72 -7.48 11.66 -11.01
C GLU A 72 -8.25 10.72 -11.96
N TYR A 73 -8.20 9.40 -11.72
CA TYR A 73 -8.82 8.38 -12.59
C TYR A 73 -9.69 7.39 -11.83
N GLY A 74 -9.76 7.52 -10.50
CA GLY A 74 -10.48 6.60 -9.63
C GLY A 74 -11.73 7.21 -9.02
N TRP A 75 -11.97 8.52 -9.22
CA TRP A 75 -13.10 9.17 -8.57
C TRP A 75 -14.45 8.57 -8.98
N ASP A 76 -14.70 8.42 -10.27
CA ASP A 76 -15.96 7.86 -10.79
C ASP A 76 -16.19 6.42 -10.31
N ALA A 77 -15.11 5.68 -10.05
CA ALA A 77 -15.17 4.31 -9.53
C ALA A 77 -15.72 4.25 -8.08
N THR A 78 -15.74 5.37 -7.35
CA THR A 78 -16.34 5.44 -6.00
C THR A 78 -17.84 5.19 -6.02
N GLU A 79 -18.54 5.53 -7.12
CA GLU A 79 -19.97 5.27 -7.30
C GLU A 79 -20.33 3.79 -7.34
N LYS A 80 -19.35 2.92 -7.62
CA LYS A 80 -19.48 1.46 -7.63
C LYS A 80 -19.26 0.83 -6.26
N LEU A 81 -18.79 1.61 -5.29
CA LEU A 81 -18.47 1.13 -3.96
C LEU A 81 -19.70 1.20 -3.05
N ASN A 82 -19.95 0.14 -2.28
CA ASN A 82 -20.99 0.14 -1.26
C ASN A 82 -20.66 1.15 -0.15
N LYS A 83 -21.65 1.78 0.42
CA LYS A 83 -21.49 2.88 1.40
C LYS A 83 -20.88 2.46 2.74
N ASP A 84 -20.87 1.18 3.03
CA ASP A 84 -20.29 0.58 4.23
C ASP A 84 -18.81 0.21 4.05
N ILE A 85 -18.28 0.33 2.83
CA ILE A 85 -16.87 0.08 2.55
C ILE A 85 -16.04 1.36 2.76
N GLY A 86 -14.93 1.23 3.48
CA GLY A 86 -14.04 2.34 3.74
C GLY A 86 -13.40 2.90 2.45
N LEU A 87 -13.44 4.23 2.25
CA LEU A 87 -12.79 4.89 1.13
C LEU A 87 -11.47 5.53 1.57
N ILE A 88 -10.38 5.13 0.94
CA ILE A 88 -9.04 5.70 1.12
C ILE A 88 -8.67 6.41 -0.17
N MET A 89 -8.19 7.67 -0.10
CA MET A 89 -7.73 8.41 -1.28
C MET A 89 -6.24 8.68 -1.26
N ALA A 90 -5.58 8.42 -2.40
CA ALA A 90 -4.19 8.80 -2.62
C ALA A 90 -4.11 10.32 -2.87
N TYR A 91 -3.19 10.99 -2.17
CA TYR A 91 -3.03 12.44 -2.26
C TYR A 91 -1.77 12.87 -2.99
N GLU A 92 -0.82 11.96 -3.17
CA GLU A 92 0.36 12.20 -3.98
C GLU A 92 0.04 12.22 -5.48
N LYS A 93 0.75 13.08 -6.21
CA LYS A 93 0.77 13.05 -7.68
C LYS A 93 1.53 11.83 -8.18
N THR A 94 1.03 11.19 -9.24
CA THR A 94 1.74 10.08 -9.89
C THR A 94 2.98 10.58 -10.66
N GLY A 95 3.87 9.68 -11.03
CA GLY A 95 4.96 9.99 -11.96
C GLY A 95 6.23 10.50 -11.29
N TYR A 96 6.58 9.97 -10.12
CA TYR A 96 7.94 10.15 -9.61
C TYR A 96 8.96 9.78 -10.67
N ASP A 97 9.82 10.74 -11.02
CA ASP A 97 10.97 10.43 -11.88
C ASP A 97 12.03 9.71 -11.02
N ALA A 98 12.21 8.42 -11.28
CA ALA A 98 13.22 7.62 -10.60
C ALA A 98 14.65 8.07 -10.91
N ASN A 99 14.85 8.86 -11.97
CA ASN A 99 16.14 9.41 -12.36
C ASN A 99 16.43 10.75 -11.67
N GLU A 100 15.40 11.42 -11.11
CA GLU A 100 15.60 12.65 -10.36
C GLU A 100 16.15 12.36 -8.97
N LYS A 101 17.21 13.10 -8.61
CA LYS A 101 17.79 13.00 -7.26
C LYS A 101 16.77 13.38 -6.20
N GLY A 102 16.72 12.56 -5.16
CA GLY A 102 15.85 12.79 -4.03
C GLY A 102 14.40 12.35 -4.24
N ARG A 103 13.92 12.05 -5.45
CA ARG A 103 12.54 11.61 -5.73
C ARG A 103 11.52 12.41 -4.90
N LEU A 104 11.52 13.75 -5.04
CA LEU A 104 10.70 14.64 -4.22
C LEU A 104 9.20 14.43 -4.49
N PRO A 105 8.38 14.33 -3.43
CA PRO A 105 6.94 14.14 -3.60
C PRO A 105 6.25 15.43 -4.08
N ASN A 106 5.11 15.25 -4.76
CA ASN A 106 4.18 16.32 -5.08
C ASN A 106 2.74 15.87 -4.80
N LEU A 107 1.83 16.81 -4.63
CA LEU A 107 0.40 16.54 -4.41
C LEU A 107 -0.37 16.62 -5.71
N VAL A 108 -1.57 16.01 -5.75
CA VAL A 108 -2.54 16.25 -6.82
C VAL A 108 -2.88 17.74 -6.91
N ASP A 109 -3.05 18.26 -8.12
CA ASP A 109 -3.05 19.72 -8.35
C ASP A 109 -4.36 20.40 -7.90
N ASP A 110 -5.48 19.70 -8.00
CA ASP A 110 -6.85 20.23 -7.94
C ASP A 110 -7.66 19.72 -6.75
N TRP A 111 -7.05 19.04 -5.80
CA TRP A 111 -7.68 18.52 -4.59
C TRP A 111 -6.98 19.01 -3.33
N ALA A 112 -7.77 19.46 -2.34
CA ALA A 112 -7.32 19.66 -0.97
C ALA A 112 -7.91 18.60 -0.05
N VAL A 113 -7.32 18.39 1.13
CA VAL A 113 -7.85 17.42 2.13
C VAL A 113 -9.30 17.75 2.51
N GLN A 114 -9.65 19.05 2.60
CA GLN A 114 -11.00 19.47 2.90
C GLN A 114 -12.01 19.03 1.84
N ASP A 115 -11.61 19.02 0.57
CA ASP A 115 -12.49 18.59 -0.53
C ASP A 115 -12.69 17.08 -0.50
N LEU A 116 -11.63 16.31 -0.28
CA LEU A 116 -11.71 14.85 -0.09
C LEU A 116 -12.64 14.46 1.06
N VAL A 117 -12.60 15.19 2.19
CA VAL A 117 -13.49 14.95 3.33
C VAL A 117 -14.95 15.25 2.98
N LYS A 118 -15.22 16.35 2.29
CA LYS A 118 -16.60 16.71 1.85
C LYS A 118 -17.21 15.63 0.95
N GLU A 119 -16.37 15.03 0.12
CA GLU A 119 -16.76 13.97 -0.81
C GLU A 119 -16.77 12.56 -0.18
N GLY A 120 -16.57 12.45 1.14
CA GLY A 120 -16.75 11.21 1.88
C GLY A 120 -15.52 10.32 2.01
N THR A 121 -14.32 10.85 1.81
CA THR A 121 -13.06 10.10 2.09
C THR A 121 -12.91 9.83 3.58
N HIS A 122 -12.59 8.58 3.95
CA HIS A 122 -12.43 8.14 5.33
C HIS A 122 -10.97 8.17 5.79
N ALA A 123 -10.02 8.01 4.87
CA ALA A 123 -8.59 8.10 5.13
C ALA A 123 -7.84 8.67 3.92
N LEU A 124 -6.82 9.47 4.18
CA LEU A 124 -5.89 9.94 3.16
C LEU A 124 -4.62 9.07 3.18
N LYS A 125 -4.15 8.66 2.01
CA LYS A 125 -2.87 7.97 1.85
C LYS A 125 -1.89 8.88 1.12
N LEU A 126 -0.66 8.97 1.63
CA LEU A 126 0.45 9.68 1.00
C LEU A 126 1.63 8.74 0.80
N LEU A 127 2.09 8.56 -0.45
CA LEU A 127 3.30 7.83 -0.78
C LEU A 127 4.49 8.80 -0.85
N VAL A 128 5.60 8.44 -0.19
CA VAL A 128 6.86 9.17 -0.27
C VAL A 128 8.02 8.19 -0.41
N TYR A 129 8.79 8.30 -1.49
CA TYR A 129 10.07 7.58 -1.60
C TYR A 129 11.07 8.11 -0.58
N TYR A 130 11.67 7.22 0.19
CA TYR A 130 12.58 7.63 1.25
C TYR A 130 13.76 6.67 1.43
N ASP A 131 14.95 7.24 1.47
CA ASP A 131 16.18 6.60 1.95
C ASP A 131 16.80 7.51 3.02
N HIS A 132 17.00 7.00 4.22
CA HIS A 132 17.56 7.80 5.32
C HIS A 132 19.03 8.21 5.09
N LYS A 133 19.71 7.53 4.13
CA LYS A 133 21.08 7.84 3.71
C LYS A 133 21.16 8.85 2.56
N ASP A 134 20.01 9.28 2.02
CA ASP A 134 19.98 10.33 1.00
C ASP A 134 20.47 11.67 1.56
N GLU A 135 20.83 12.59 0.66
CA GLU A 135 21.30 13.94 1.03
C GLU A 135 20.31 14.60 2.02
N LYS A 136 20.86 15.16 3.09
CA LYS A 136 20.07 15.79 4.17
C LYS A 136 19.02 16.78 3.63
N LYS A 137 19.37 17.57 2.59
CA LYS A 137 18.45 18.55 2.00
C LYS A 137 17.17 17.92 1.45
N TYR A 138 17.27 16.74 0.78
CA TYR A 138 16.10 16.04 0.24
C TYR A 138 15.26 15.43 1.36
N ASN A 139 15.92 14.84 2.36
CA ASN A 139 15.24 14.27 3.50
C ASN A 139 14.55 15.34 4.36
N ASP A 140 15.13 16.51 4.53
CA ASP A 140 14.50 17.65 5.22
C ASP A 140 13.25 18.15 4.48
N ILE A 141 13.30 18.24 3.14
CA ILE A 141 12.14 18.61 2.31
C ILE A 141 11.01 17.59 2.47
N LYS A 142 11.32 16.28 2.35
CA LYS A 142 10.34 15.20 2.50
C LYS A 142 9.70 15.19 3.88
N LYS A 143 10.50 15.33 4.94
CA LYS A 143 9.99 15.42 6.32
C LYS A 143 9.06 16.62 6.52
N ALA A 144 9.45 17.80 6.02
CA ALA A 144 8.61 18.99 6.07
C ALA A 144 7.31 18.82 5.27
N PHE A 145 7.38 18.13 4.12
CA PHE A 145 6.22 17.83 3.29
C PHE A 145 5.23 16.92 4.03
N ILE A 146 5.70 15.81 4.61
CA ILE A 146 4.87 14.89 5.40
C ILE A 146 4.21 15.62 6.59
N LYS A 147 4.94 16.48 7.30
CA LYS A 147 4.39 17.28 8.41
C LYS A 147 3.25 18.19 7.96
N ARG A 148 3.38 18.88 6.81
CA ARG A 148 2.33 19.74 6.26
C ARG A 148 1.06 18.95 5.94
N VAL A 149 1.19 17.79 5.31
CA VAL A 149 0.04 16.90 5.03
C VAL A 149 -0.57 16.39 6.34
N GLY A 150 0.25 16.02 7.32
CA GLY A 150 -0.22 15.62 8.65
C GLY A 150 -0.96 16.73 9.39
N ASP A 151 -0.53 18.00 9.25
CA ASP A 151 -1.22 19.17 9.80
C ASP A 151 -2.57 19.38 9.11
N GLU A 152 -2.62 19.26 7.79
CA GLU A 152 -3.85 19.37 7.01
C GLU A 152 -4.87 18.29 7.38
N CYS A 153 -4.40 17.03 7.52
CA CYS A 153 -5.24 15.92 8.00
C CYS A 153 -5.76 16.14 9.43
N ARG A 154 -4.93 16.69 10.32
CA ARG A 154 -5.37 17.02 11.69
C ARG A 154 -6.46 18.09 11.71
N GLN A 155 -6.31 19.15 10.90
CA GLN A 155 -7.29 20.24 10.82
C GLN A 155 -8.64 19.78 10.28
N ASN A 156 -8.65 18.76 9.41
CA ASN A 156 -9.85 18.20 8.81
C ASN A 156 -10.35 16.93 9.50
N ASP A 157 -9.75 16.54 10.63
CA ASP A 157 -10.07 15.33 11.41
C ASP A 157 -10.07 14.05 10.57
N LEU A 158 -9.19 13.97 9.54
CA LEU A 158 -9.07 12.86 8.60
C LEU A 158 -7.92 11.93 9.00
N LEU A 159 -8.16 10.61 8.95
CA LEU A 159 -7.14 9.59 9.19
C LEU A 159 -6.01 9.69 8.15
N PHE A 160 -4.77 9.72 8.62
CA PHE A 160 -3.59 9.86 7.76
C PHE A 160 -2.76 8.59 7.70
N ILE A 161 -2.69 7.99 6.51
CA ILE A 161 -1.87 6.81 6.18
C ILE A 161 -0.63 7.26 5.42
N LEU A 162 0.56 7.06 5.97
CA LEU A 162 1.80 7.30 5.27
C LEU A 162 2.37 6.01 4.69
N GLU A 163 2.67 6.04 3.40
CA GLU A 163 3.35 4.96 2.65
C GLU A 163 4.78 5.38 2.31
N PRO A 164 5.77 5.19 3.20
CA PRO A 164 7.16 5.37 2.85
C PRO A 164 7.62 4.16 2.02
N VAL A 165 8.13 4.44 0.82
CA VAL A 165 8.66 3.40 -0.09
C VAL A 165 10.17 3.50 -0.15
N SER A 166 10.83 2.36 0.08
CA SER A 166 12.28 2.29 0.08
C SER A 166 12.87 2.43 -1.33
N TYR A 167 13.98 3.13 -1.44
CA TYR A 167 14.85 3.17 -2.61
C TYR A 167 16.31 3.34 -2.17
N SER A 168 17.26 3.22 -3.10
CA SER A 168 18.67 3.49 -2.83
C SER A 168 19.07 4.84 -3.40
N ALA A 169 19.51 5.76 -2.55
CA ALA A 169 20.11 7.02 -2.96
C ALA A 169 21.47 6.81 -3.68
N GLU A 170 22.12 5.66 -3.46
CA GLU A 170 23.35 5.24 -4.13
C GLU A 170 23.08 4.59 -5.51
N GLY A 171 21.82 4.44 -5.93
CA GLY A 171 21.45 3.92 -7.23
C GLY A 171 21.42 2.40 -7.34
N LEU A 172 21.37 1.66 -6.23
CA LEU A 172 21.12 0.23 -6.27
C LEU A 172 19.71 -0.05 -6.80
N SER A 173 19.59 -1.05 -7.66
CA SER A 173 18.28 -1.51 -8.12
C SER A 173 17.48 -2.10 -6.96
N GLU A 174 16.22 -1.70 -6.79
CA GLU A 174 15.33 -2.22 -5.75
C GLU A 174 15.08 -3.74 -5.86
N LYS A 175 15.44 -4.35 -7.00
CA LYS A 175 15.36 -5.79 -7.24
C LYS A 175 16.68 -6.53 -7.01
N SER A 176 17.77 -5.81 -6.72
CA SER A 176 19.08 -6.43 -6.55
C SER A 176 19.27 -7.04 -5.15
N PRO A 177 20.11 -8.09 -5.02
CA PRO A 177 20.50 -8.65 -3.73
C PRO A 177 21.20 -7.65 -2.82
N GLU A 178 21.94 -6.69 -3.40
CA GLU A 178 22.61 -5.63 -2.67
C GLU A 178 21.61 -4.72 -1.98
N PHE A 179 20.53 -4.35 -2.68
CA PHE A 179 19.45 -3.58 -2.08
C PHE A 179 18.71 -4.39 -1.02
N ALA A 180 18.46 -5.70 -1.25
CA ALA A 180 17.82 -6.56 -0.27
C ALA A 180 18.55 -6.57 1.08
N LYS A 181 19.91 -6.47 1.09
CA LYS A 181 20.71 -6.42 2.30
C LYS A 181 20.50 -5.16 3.13
N ILE A 182 20.26 -4.01 2.48
CA ILE A 182 20.11 -2.72 3.15
C ILE A 182 18.64 -2.37 3.46
N LYS A 183 17.68 -2.97 2.74
CA LYS A 183 16.25 -2.70 2.89
C LYS A 183 15.74 -2.81 4.32
N PRO A 184 16.10 -3.82 5.13
CA PRO A 184 15.63 -3.93 6.52
C PRO A 184 15.98 -2.70 7.37
N GLU A 185 17.16 -2.11 7.18
CA GLU A 185 17.59 -0.90 7.90
C GLU A 185 16.73 0.31 7.50
N ILE A 186 16.40 0.43 6.20
CA ILE A 186 15.55 1.51 5.69
C ILE A 186 14.13 1.38 6.26
N ILE A 187 13.55 0.16 6.27
CA ILE A 187 12.22 -0.07 6.84
C ILE A 187 12.20 0.17 8.34
N GLU A 188 13.22 -0.28 9.08
CA GLU A 188 13.35 0.00 10.51
C GLU A 188 13.38 1.51 10.78
N TYR A 189 14.10 2.27 9.96
CA TYR A 189 14.11 3.73 10.04
C TYR A 189 12.71 4.33 9.85
N PHE A 190 11.92 3.83 8.88
CA PHE A 190 10.55 4.29 8.68
C PHE A 190 9.69 4.10 9.93
N MET A 191 9.80 2.91 10.55
CA MET A 191 9.04 2.58 11.75
C MET A 191 9.38 3.48 12.93
N ILE A 192 10.65 3.89 13.06
CA ILE A 192 11.11 4.80 14.13
C ILE A 192 10.71 6.23 13.82
N GLU A 193 11.05 6.72 12.64
CA GLU A 193 10.95 8.12 12.28
C GLU A 193 9.51 8.56 12.12
N PHE A 194 8.76 7.86 11.26
CA PHE A 194 7.42 8.31 10.88
C PHE A 194 6.32 7.91 11.86
N SER A 195 6.64 7.18 12.92
CA SER A 195 5.73 6.98 14.06
C SER A 195 5.84 8.09 15.12
N LYS A 196 6.68 9.10 14.89
CA LYS A 196 6.76 10.27 15.78
C LYS A 196 5.52 11.16 15.63
N LYS A 197 4.99 11.67 16.74
CA LYS A 197 3.76 12.50 16.78
C LYS A 197 3.81 13.75 15.91
N GLU A 198 5.01 14.28 15.67
CA GLU A 198 5.20 15.50 14.89
C GLU A 198 4.78 15.38 13.42
N TYR A 199 4.73 14.17 12.86
CA TYR A 199 4.29 13.94 11.49
C TYR A 199 2.78 13.85 11.34
N GLY A 200 2.03 13.64 12.43
CA GLY A 200 0.58 13.49 12.38
C GLY A 200 0.10 12.22 11.69
N VAL A 201 1.00 11.26 11.46
CA VAL A 201 0.67 9.96 10.87
C VAL A 201 -0.06 9.10 11.89
N ASP A 202 -1.14 8.48 11.47
CA ASP A 202 -2.00 7.63 12.31
C ASP A 202 -1.78 6.14 12.02
N LEU A 203 -1.45 5.80 10.76
CA LEU A 203 -1.20 4.44 10.29
C LEU A 203 -0.03 4.44 9.31
N LEU A 204 0.90 3.51 9.44
CA LEU A 204 1.95 3.29 8.44
C LEU A 204 1.53 2.17 7.47
N LYS A 205 1.70 2.39 6.17
CA LYS A 205 1.65 1.37 5.12
C LYS A 205 3.07 1.11 4.66
N VAL A 206 3.64 -0.03 4.98
CA VAL A 206 5.06 -0.31 4.77
C VAL A 206 5.31 -1.56 3.94
N GLU A 207 6.44 -1.57 3.27
CA GLU A 207 6.98 -2.78 2.68
C GLU A 207 7.42 -3.75 3.79
N VAL A 208 7.44 -5.04 3.46
CA VAL A 208 8.08 -6.03 4.33
C VAL A 208 9.59 -5.80 4.37
N PRO A 209 10.25 -5.98 5.52
CA PRO A 209 11.69 -5.72 5.64
C PRO A 209 12.53 -6.66 4.78
N VAL A 210 12.11 -7.91 4.60
CA VAL A 210 12.75 -8.91 3.74
C VAL A 210 11.69 -9.52 2.83
N SER A 211 11.91 -9.50 1.52
CA SER A 211 11.02 -10.16 0.57
C SER A 211 11.19 -11.67 0.65
N ILE A 212 10.08 -12.42 0.54
CA ILE A 212 10.05 -13.88 0.75
C ILE A 212 11.06 -14.63 -0.13
N TYR A 213 11.27 -14.18 -1.36
CA TYR A 213 12.21 -14.77 -2.31
C TYR A 213 13.69 -14.46 -2.00
N HIS A 214 13.96 -13.64 -0.98
CA HIS A 214 15.30 -13.39 -0.43
C HIS A 214 15.58 -14.16 0.88
N ILE A 215 14.69 -15.07 1.27
CA ILE A 215 14.82 -15.90 2.47
C ILE A 215 15.16 -17.33 2.06
N GLU A 216 16.11 -17.97 2.73
CA GLU A 216 16.44 -19.38 2.51
C GLU A 216 15.21 -20.28 2.69
N GLY A 217 15.10 -21.33 1.85
CA GLY A 217 14.03 -22.32 1.92
C GLY A 217 12.75 -21.94 1.16
N TYR A 218 12.85 -21.02 0.19
CA TYR A 218 11.76 -20.61 -0.70
C TYR A 218 12.15 -20.75 -2.18
N GLU A 219 12.87 -21.83 -2.50
CA GLU A 219 13.41 -22.15 -3.83
C GLU A 219 12.34 -22.32 -4.92
N GLN A 220 11.07 -22.49 -4.54
CA GLN A 220 9.95 -22.65 -5.47
C GLN A 220 9.61 -21.38 -6.25
N TYR A 221 10.18 -20.22 -5.90
CA TYR A 221 9.89 -18.96 -6.58
C TYR A 221 10.92 -18.66 -7.67
N ASP A 222 10.45 -18.31 -8.88
CA ASP A 222 11.32 -18.04 -10.05
C ASP A 222 12.35 -16.93 -9.83
N ASN A 223 12.03 -15.97 -8.95
CA ASN A 223 12.90 -14.86 -8.58
C ASN A 223 13.71 -15.11 -7.29
N TYR A 224 13.79 -16.38 -6.88
CA TYR A 224 14.52 -16.77 -5.67
C TYR A 224 16.00 -16.42 -5.75
N TYR A 225 16.43 -15.65 -4.78
CA TYR A 225 17.85 -15.35 -4.53
C TYR A 225 18.04 -15.12 -3.03
N PRO A 226 18.50 -16.11 -2.26
CA PRO A 226 18.61 -16.03 -0.81
C PRO A 226 19.68 -15.00 -0.40
N VAL A 227 19.31 -14.16 0.54
CA VAL A 227 20.17 -13.13 1.15
C VAL A 227 20.23 -13.31 2.66
N PHE A 228 19.15 -13.87 3.23
CA PHE A 228 18.99 -14.08 4.67
C PHE A 228 18.59 -15.53 4.97
N SER A 229 19.10 -16.07 6.07
CA SER A 229 18.50 -17.26 6.69
C SER A 229 17.09 -16.93 7.21
N LYS A 230 16.29 -17.98 7.50
CA LYS A 230 14.96 -17.79 8.11
C LYS A 230 15.03 -17.07 9.45
N GLU A 231 16.02 -17.38 10.26
CA GLU A 231 16.24 -16.79 11.57
C GLU A 231 16.61 -15.31 11.47
N GLU A 232 17.51 -14.94 10.56
CA GLU A 232 17.89 -13.55 10.31
C GLU A 232 16.71 -12.73 9.79
N ALA A 233 15.99 -13.26 8.82
CA ALA A 233 14.79 -12.60 8.28
C ALA A 233 13.71 -12.42 9.36
N ALA A 234 13.41 -13.45 10.15
CA ALA A 234 12.45 -13.38 11.25
C ALA A 234 12.83 -12.31 12.28
N LYS A 235 14.15 -12.22 12.60
CA LYS A 235 14.65 -11.16 13.47
C LYS A 235 14.40 -9.76 12.88
N ARG A 236 14.61 -9.55 11.57
CA ARG A 236 14.34 -8.26 10.91
C ARG A 236 12.86 -7.88 10.97
N TYR A 237 11.94 -8.83 10.73
CA TYR A 237 10.49 -8.61 10.86
C TYR A 237 10.11 -8.20 12.29
N LEU A 238 10.62 -8.92 13.29
CA LEU A 238 10.34 -8.62 14.68
C LEU A 238 10.89 -7.26 15.11
N ASP A 239 12.15 -6.97 14.74
CA ASP A 239 12.82 -5.73 15.11
C ASP A 239 12.10 -4.52 14.49
N CYS A 240 11.79 -4.55 13.20
CA CYS A 240 11.01 -3.51 12.53
C CYS A 240 9.64 -3.32 13.19
N SER A 241 8.91 -4.42 13.44
CA SER A 241 7.60 -4.37 14.08
C SER A 241 7.65 -3.67 15.43
N LYS A 242 8.62 -4.01 16.29
CA LYS A 242 8.77 -3.42 17.63
C LYS A 242 9.13 -1.94 17.65
N LYS A 243 9.63 -1.38 16.56
CA LYS A 243 10.05 0.02 16.49
C LYS A 243 8.92 0.99 16.22
N SER A 244 7.84 0.57 15.60
CA SER A 244 6.70 1.44 15.37
C SER A 244 5.98 1.77 16.68
N LYS A 245 5.61 3.04 16.85
CA LYS A 245 4.78 3.54 17.96
C LYS A 245 3.32 3.71 17.57
N ILE A 246 2.98 3.45 16.31
CA ILE A 246 1.63 3.53 15.76
C ILE A 246 1.32 2.24 15.00
N PRO A 247 0.04 1.90 14.78
CA PRO A 247 -0.34 0.75 13.97
C PRO A 247 0.29 0.80 12.57
N PHE A 248 0.51 -0.37 11.98
CA PHE A 248 1.04 -0.46 10.62
C PHE A 248 0.44 -1.64 9.87
N ILE A 249 0.39 -1.52 8.55
CA ILE A 249 -0.08 -2.54 7.61
C ILE A 249 0.99 -2.81 6.56
N TYR A 250 0.98 -4.02 5.99
CA TYR A 250 1.89 -4.37 4.91
C TYR A 250 1.29 -4.12 3.52
N LEU A 251 2.14 -3.71 2.58
CA LEU A 251 1.85 -3.69 1.15
C LEU A 251 2.45 -4.92 0.46
N SER A 252 1.87 -5.35 -0.67
CA SER A 252 2.32 -6.54 -1.40
C SER A 252 3.58 -6.33 -2.24
N GLY A 253 3.97 -5.09 -2.53
CA GLY A 253 5.19 -4.78 -3.30
C GLY A 253 5.22 -5.31 -4.75
N GLY A 254 4.09 -5.82 -5.26
CA GLY A 254 3.98 -6.37 -6.62
C GLY A 254 4.45 -7.81 -6.78
N VAL A 255 4.62 -8.56 -5.70
CA VAL A 255 4.84 -10.01 -5.69
C VAL A 255 3.58 -10.77 -6.14
N THR A 256 3.69 -12.08 -6.41
CA THR A 256 2.53 -12.91 -6.73
C THR A 256 1.59 -13.08 -5.53
N ASN A 257 0.39 -13.59 -5.77
CA ASN A 257 -0.58 -13.86 -4.70
C ASN A 257 -0.02 -14.86 -3.68
N GLU A 258 0.55 -15.97 -4.16
CA GLU A 258 1.16 -17.02 -3.34
C GLU A 258 2.32 -16.48 -2.51
N GLN A 259 3.21 -15.71 -3.12
CA GLN A 259 4.32 -15.06 -2.41
C GLN A 259 3.84 -14.12 -1.31
N PHE A 260 2.75 -13.40 -1.55
CA PHE A 260 2.22 -12.49 -0.55
C PHE A 260 1.56 -13.23 0.61
N VAL A 261 0.76 -14.26 0.34
CA VAL A 261 0.17 -15.14 1.36
C VAL A 261 1.25 -15.75 2.24
N GLU A 262 2.30 -16.33 1.64
CA GLU A 262 3.43 -16.92 2.38
C GLU A 262 4.18 -15.86 3.21
N THR A 263 4.34 -14.65 2.67
CA THR A 263 4.94 -13.52 3.39
C THR A 263 4.18 -13.19 4.67
N LEU A 264 2.84 -13.21 4.64
CA LEU A 264 2.00 -12.93 5.82
C LEU A 264 2.15 -14.02 6.88
N HIS A 265 2.19 -15.29 6.48
CA HIS A 265 2.45 -16.40 7.38
C HIS A 265 3.85 -16.32 8.01
N PHE A 266 4.86 -16.01 7.21
CA PHE A 266 6.22 -15.78 7.70
C PHE A 266 6.28 -14.62 8.71
N ALA A 267 5.61 -13.49 8.41
CA ALA A 267 5.52 -12.35 9.32
C ALA A 267 4.91 -12.74 10.68
N LYS A 268 3.87 -13.58 10.69
CA LYS A 268 3.28 -14.13 11.93
C LYS A 268 4.25 -15.01 12.71
N GLN A 269 4.94 -15.93 12.03
CA GLN A 269 5.97 -16.78 12.65
C GLN A 269 7.10 -15.93 13.25
N ALA A 270 7.48 -14.86 12.58
CA ALA A 270 8.44 -13.86 13.04
C ALA A 270 7.90 -12.94 14.16
N LYS A 271 6.66 -13.11 14.61
CA LYS A 271 5.98 -12.28 15.64
C LYS A 271 5.88 -10.80 15.27
N SER A 272 5.71 -10.49 13.99
CA SER A 272 5.38 -9.15 13.53
C SER A 272 3.91 -8.83 13.84
N GLU A 273 3.66 -7.69 14.49
CA GLU A 273 2.31 -7.28 14.94
C GLU A 273 1.68 -6.29 13.96
N PHE A 274 1.59 -6.67 12.67
CA PHE A 274 0.93 -5.85 11.66
C PHE A 274 -0.60 -5.93 11.79
N CYS A 275 -1.29 -4.83 11.50
CA CYS A 275 -2.74 -4.71 11.73
C CYS A 275 -3.59 -4.99 10.47
N GLY A 276 -3.00 -5.58 9.45
CA GLY A 276 -3.67 -5.87 8.18
C GLY A 276 -2.81 -5.54 6.98
N ILE A 277 -3.46 -5.37 5.83
CA ILE A 277 -2.79 -5.14 4.55
C ILE A 277 -3.51 -4.07 3.72
N LEU A 278 -2.76 -3.50 2.79
CA LEU A 278 -3.30 -2.75 1.67
C LEU A 278 -2.66 -3.33 0.39
N CYS A 279 -3.40 -4.25 -0.24
CA CYS A 279 -2.91 -5.13 -1.30
C CYS A 279 -3.54 -4.76 -2.65
N GLY A 280 -2.74 -4.67 -3.69
CA GLY A 280 -3.20 -4.36 -5.04
C GLY A 280 -2.83 -5.46 -6.02
N ARG A 281 -1.71 -5.29 -6.72
CA ARG A 281 -1.28 -6.13 -7.85
C ARG A 281 -1.26 -7.63 -7.59
N ALA A 282 -1.01 -8.07 -6.37
CA ALA A 282 -1.05 -9.49 -6.02
C ALA A 282 -2.46 -10.11 -6.16
N THR A 283 -3.53 -9.31 -6.20
CA THR A 283 -4.90 -9.82 -6.38
C THR A 283 -5.45 -9.65 -7.78
N TRP A 284 -5.08 -8.58 -8.51
CA TRP A 284 -5.74 -8.22 -9.75
C TRP A 284 -4.81 -8.09 -10.99
N LYS A 285 -3.48 -8.14 -10.82
CA LYS A 285 -2.53 -7.88 -11.92
C LYS A 285 -2.76 -8.75 -13.14
N ASP A 286 -3.04 -10.04 -12.95
CA ASP A 286 -3.22 -11.00 -14.04
C ASP A 286 -4.52 -10.77 -14.83
N GLY A 287 -5.46 -10.00 -14.30
CA GLY A 287 -6.65 -9.54 -15.02
C GLY A 287 -6.41 -8.43 -16.04
N ILE A 288 -5.23 -7.77 -16.01
CA ILE A 288 -4.91 -6.65 -16.91
C ILE A 288 -4.93 -7.12 -18.38
N GLN A 289 -4.31 -8.24 -18.68
CA GLN A 289 -4.30 -8.81 -20.03
C GLN A 289 -5.73 -9.14 -20.50
N THR A 290 -6.52 -9.79 -19.66
CA THR A 290 -7.92 -10.11 -19.97
C THR A 290 -8.73 -8.86 -20.27
N PHE A 291 -8.55 -7.80 -19.47
CA PHE A 291 -9.20 -6.52 -19.72
C PHE A 291 -8.78 -5.89 -21.06
N ALA A 292 -7.48 -5.80 -21.30
CA ALA A 292 -6.95 -5.12 -22.47
C ALA A 292 -7.29 -5.83 -23.79
N GLU A 293 -7.21 -7.17 -23.82
CA GLU A 293 -7.42 -7.96 -25.03
C GLU A 293 -8.90 -8.32 -25.26
N ASN A 294 -9.67 -8.57 -24.18
CA ASN A 294 -11.03 -9.12 -24.27
C ASN A 294 -12.12 -8.16 -23.78
N GLY A 295 -11.74 -7.00 -23.25
CA GLY A 295 -12.63 -5.92 -22.84
C GLY A 295 -13.30 -6.09 -21.48
N LYS A 296 -14.15 -5.12 -21.14
CA LYS A 296 -14.76 -4.97 -19.81
C LYS A 296 -15.52 -6.22 -19.34
N LYS A 297 -16.33 -6.83 -20.22
CA LYS A 297 -17.15 -8.01 -19.84
C LYS A 297 -16.29 -9.20 -19.39
N ALA A 298 -15.29 -9.57 -20.19
CA ALA A 298 -14.38 -10.67 -19.86
C ALA A 298 -13.57 -10.38 -18.59
N PHE A 299 -13.21 -9.10 -18.36
CA PHE A 299 -12.55 -8.69 -17.14
C PHE A 299 -13.42 -8.84 -15.89
N TYR A 300 -14.71 -8.52 -15.97
CA TYR A 300 -15.64 -8.72 -14.85
C TYR A 300 -15.79 -10.22 -14.53
N GLU A 301 -15.97 -11.07 -15.55
CA GLU A 301 -16.00 -12.52 -15.36
C GLU A 301 -14.70 -13.05 -14.72
N TRP A 302 -13.54 -12.50 -15.11
CA TRP A 302 -12.25 -12.81 -14.50
C TRP A 302 -12.17 -12.33 -13.03
N LEU A 303 -12.68 -11.13 -12.72
CA LEU A 303 -12.71 -10.62 -11.35
C LEU A 303 -13.59 -11.46 -10.44
N GLU A 304 -14.79 -11.83 -10.90
CA GLU A 304 -15.74 -12.67 -10.14
C GLU A 304 -15.19 -14.06 -9.85
N SER A 305 -14.34 -14.60 -10.70
CA SER A 305 -13.71 -15.93 -10.53
C SER A 305 -12.31 -15.83 -9.91
N ASN A 306 -11.32 -15.40 -10.68
CA ASN A 306 -9.91 -15.38 -10.29
C ASN A 306 -9.60 -14.27 -9.29
N GLY A 307 -10.13 -13.05 -9.52
CA GLY A 307 -9.91 -11.91 -8.64
C GLY A 307 -10.41 -12.16 -7.23
N ILE A 308 -11.66 -12.62 -7.08
CA ILE A 308 -12.24 -12.98 -5.78
C ILE A 308 -11.48 -14.17 -5.16
N SER A 309 -11.11 -15.19 -5.94
CA SER A 309 -10.32 -16.30 -5.41
C SER A 309 -8.98 -15.84 -4.85
N ASN A 310 -8.27 -14.96 -5.57
CA ASN A 310 -7.01 -14.39 -5.11
C ASN A 310 -7.19 -13.55 -3.84
N LEU A 311 -8.24 -12.72 -3.77
CA LEU A 311 -8.53 -11.92 -2.59
C LEU A 311 -8.90 -12.79 -1.38
N ASN A 312 -9.67 -13.87 -1.58
CA ASN A 312 -10.04 -14.78 -0.49
C ASN A 312 -8.82 -15.49 0.11
N LYS A 313 -7.85 -15.93 -0.69
CA LYS A 313 -6.59 -16.49 -0.16
C LYS A 313 -5.86 -15.48 0.73
N VAL A 314 -5.80 -14.22 0.30
CA VAL A 314 -5.18 -13.15 1.10
C VAL A 314 -6.01 -12.85 2.37
N LYS A 315 -7.35 -12.84 2.27
CA LYS A 315 -8.26 -12.65 3.40
C LYS A 315 -8.07 -13.72 4.48
N GLU A 316 -8.00 -14.99 4.08
CA GLU A 316 -7.73 -16.11 4.99
C GLU A 316 -6.37 -15.97 5.67
N ALA A 317 -5.32 -15.62 4.91
CA ALA A 317 -4.00 -15.39 5.47
C ALA A 317 -3.99 -14.22 6.47
N VAL A 318 -4.65 -13.10 6.13
CA VAL A 318 -4.76 -11.94 7.03
C VAL A 318 -5.51 -12.28 8.30
N ALA A 319 -6.64 -12.98 8.21
CA ALA A 319 -7.41 -13.41 9.38
C ALA A 319 -6.60 -14.31 10.33
N ALA A 320 -5.73 -15.17 9.77
CA ALA A 320 -4.86 -16.06 10.55
C ALA A 320 -3.63 -15.37 11.16
N THR A 321 -3.20 -14.22 10.61
CA THR A 321 -1.86 -13.69 10.88
C THR A 321 -1.83 -12.28 11.45
N ALA A 322 -2.76 -11.39 11.07
CA ALA A 322 -2.79 -10.01 11.52
C ALA A 322 -3.17 -9.87 13.00
N THR A 323 -2.78 -8.78 13.59
CA THR A 323 -3.14 -8.37 14.96
C THR A 323 -4.14 -7.21 14.89
N PRO A 324 -5.30 -7.26 15.56
CA PRO A 324 -6.23 -6.14 15.58
C PRO A 324 -5.56 -4.82 16.01
N TRP A 325 -5.83 -3.73 15.30
CA TRP A 325 -5.17 -2.45 15.59
C TRP A 325 -5.50 -1.91 17.00
N ASN A 326 -6.66 -2.25 17.57
CA ASN A 326 -7.04 -1.87 18.94
C ASN A 326 -6.24 -2.61 20.02
N GLN A 327 -5.52 -3.67 19.67
CA GLN A 327 -4.57 -4.37 20.54
C GLN A 327 -3.15 -3.83 20.43
N PHE A 328 -2.90 -2.88 19.53
CA PHE A 328 -1.61 -2.25 19.35
C PHE A 328 -1.33 -1.26 20.49
N ASN A 329 -0.69 -1.71 21.56
CA ASN A 329 -0.39 -0.95 22.79
C ASN A 329 1.10 -0.59 22.85
N ARG A 330 1.50 0.59 22.31
CA ARG A 330 2.89 1.11 22.39
C ARG A 330 2.93 2.61 22.60
#